data_2142b460c36463b14ff1dc014d684fed
#
_entry.id   2142b460c36463b14ff1dc014d684fed
#
_cell.length_a   1.000
_cell.length_b   1.000
_cell.length_c   1.000
_cell.angle_alpha   90.00
_cell.angle_beta   90.00
_cell.angle_gamma   90.00
#
_symmetry.space_group_name_H-M   'P 1'
#
loop_
_entity.id
_entity.type
_entity.pdbx_description
1 polymer ?
#
loop_
_entity_poly.entity_id
_entity_poly.type
_entity_poly.pdbx_seq_one_letter_code
_entity_poly.pdbx_strand_id
1 'polypeptide(L)'
;HMTNFHIHLIFSERQLLSEPVIKIATRNMFYDEHGNHVRTKKEILDEAGNIRKRCKVIKKGEVYEKKLFTTKNTRFKQEDFLDKVKLFYTRMINRWVTDEKDRLTVFDRNGPYLATKKIGKNNSKAEQIEKDNRLRMDWNREVDRAIISEVPMEDILHIKREHITEPIKRSIQRYGNKPQRLTLILNMAVTELVLL
;
A
#
# COMPACT_ATOMS: atom_id res chain seq x y z
N HIS A 1 -15.84 -26.81 -8.44
CA HIS A 1 -15.32 -25.85 -7.44
C HIS A 1 -13.81 -25.85 -7.50
N MET A 2 -13.21 -24.80 -8.01
CA MET A 2 -11.76 -24.60 -7.88
C MET A 2 -11.44 -24.21 -6.43
N THR A 3 -10.59 -25.00 -5.78
CA THR A 3 -10.12 -24.70 -4.42
C THR A 3 -9.16 -23.53 -4.47
N ASN A 4 -9.49 -22.44 -3.79
CA ASN A 4 -8.60 -21.28 -3.74
C ASN A 4 -7.51 -21.52 -2.69
N PHE A 5 -6.39 -22.08 -3.10
CA PHE A 5 -5.21 -22.23 -2.25
C PHE A 5 -4.54 -20.87 -2.07
N HIS A 6 -4.27 -20.51 -0.84
CA HIS A 6 -3.53 -19.28 -0.53
C HIS A 6 -2.56 -19.53 0.63
N ILE A 7 -1.48 -18.78 0.62
CA ILE A 7 -0.45 -18.85 1.66
C ILE A 7 -0.39 -17.48 2.34
N HIS A 8 -0.40 -17.49 3.66
CA HIS A 8 -0.11 -16.32 4.48
C HIS A 8 1.36 -16.34 4.86
N LEU A 9 2.13 -15.37 4.36
CA LEU A 9 3.53 -15.19 4.72
C LEU A 9 3.62 -14.09 5.78
N ILE A 10 4.07 -14.48 6.99
CA ILE A 10 4.33 -13.54 8.08
C ILE A 10 5.84 -13.34 8.17
N PHE A 11 6.31 -12.11 8.05
CA PHE A 11 7.73 -11.78 8.12
C PHE A 11 7.97 -10.49 8.90
N SER A 12 9.19 -10.31 9.39
CA SER A 12 9.62 -9.05 10.01
C SER A 12 10.41 -8.19 9.03
N GLU A 13 10.11 -6.90 8.99
CA GLU A 13 10.91 -5.90 8.25
C GLU A 13 12.22 -5.54 8.98
N ARG A 14 12.48 -6.19 10.11
CA ARG A 14 13.64 -5.96 10.97
C ARG A 14 14.40 -7.27 11.19
N GLN A 15 15.70 -7.17 11.34
CA GLN A 15 16.54 -8.30 11.68
C GLN A 15 16.76 -8.34 13.20
N LEU A 16 16.83 -9.52 13.77
CA LEU A 16 17.25 -9.72 15.15
C LEU A 16 18.74 -9.36 15.24
N LEU A 17 19.09 -8.55 16.23
CA LEU A 17 20.48 -8.23 16.52
C LEU A 17 21.15 -9.41 17.24
N SER A 18 22.41 -9.67 16.93
CA SER A 18 23.23 -10.67 17.65
C SER A 18 23.33 -10.35 19.14
N GLU A 19 23.46 -9.06 19.45
CA GLU A 19 23.43 -8.53 20.80
C GLU A 19 22.46 -7.36 20.93
N PRO A 20 21.74 -7.24 22.04
CA PRO A 20 20.84 -6.13 22.28
C PRO A 20 21.60 -4.80 22.37
N VAL A 21 21.13 -3.78 21.67
CA VAL A 21 21.61 -2.42 21.89
C VAL A 21 20.93 -1.86 23.13
N ILE A 22 21.71 -1.58 24.16
CA ILE A 22 21.26 -1.08 25.45
C ILE A 22 21.59 0.41 25.55
N LYS A 23 20.59 1.22 25.93
CA LYS A 23 20.82 2.62 26.27
C LYS A 23 20.70 2.83 27.77
N ILE A 24 21.72 3.43 28.33
CA ILE A 24 21.83 3.75 29.76
C ILE A 24 21.64 5.26 29.93
N ALA A 25 20.88 5.65 30.92
CA ALA A 25 20.64 7.05 31.25
C ALA A 25 21.92 7.72 31.76
N THR A 26 22.42 8.72 31.05
CA THR A 26 23.61 9.52 31.46
C THR A 26 23.28 10.56 32.50
N ARG A 27 22.00 10.87 32.71
CA ARG A 27 21.44 11.76 33.72
C ARG A 27 20.07 11.26 34.15
N ASN A 28 19.50 11.81 35.21
CA ASN A 28 18.11 11.55 35.57
C ASN A 28 17.18 12.07 34.45
N MET A 29 16.21 11.25 34.06
CA MET A 29 15.21 11.56 33.05
C MET A 29 13.82 11.49 33.68
N PHE A 30 12.96 12.42 33.34
CA PHE A 30 11.62 12.56 33.91
C PHE A 30 10.58 12.46 32.81
N TYR A 31 9.50 11.76 33.08
CA TYR A 31 8.40 11.59 32.13
C TYR A 31 7.07 11.88 32.81
N ASP A 32 6.22 12.63 32.13
CA ASP A 32 4.89 12.95 32.61
C ASP A 32 3.94 11.74 32.58
N GLU A 33 2.69 11.91 32.97
CA GLU A 33 1.64 10.90 32.98
C GLU A 33 1.24 10.39 31.60
N HIS A 34 1.57 11.13 30.54
CA HIS A 34 1.38 10.76 29.13
C HIS A 34 2.60 10.08 28.50
N GLY A 35 3.71 9.95 29.26
CA GLY A 35 4.97 9.37 28.80
C GLY A 35 5.85 10.34 28.01
N ASN A 36 5.54 11.64 28.00
CA ASN A 36 6.38 12.65 27.37
C ASN A 36 7.56 12.99 28.28
N HIS A 37 8.73 13.14 27.68
CA HIS A 37 9.93 13.56 28.41
C HIS A 37 9.79 15.03 28.85
N VAL A 38 9.97 15.30 30.13
CA VAL A 38 9.97 16.64 30.71
C VAL A 38 11.37 17.01 31.21
N ARG A 39 11.63 18.30 31.29
CA ARG A 39 12.99 18.82 31.53
C ARG A 39 13.42 18.69 32.99
N THR A 40 12.49 18.92 33.92
CA THR A 40 12.82 19.01 35.35
C THR A 40 11.92 18.09 36.17
N LYS A 41 12.45 17.67 37.35
CA LYS A 41 11.67 16.88 38.32
C LYS A 41 10.42 17.63 38.82
N LYS A 42 10.47 18.95 38.89
CA LYS A 42 9.35 19.76 39.38
C LYS A 42 8.07 19.58 38.56
N GLU A 43 8.20 19.34 37.29
CA GLU A 43 7.09 19.17 36.35
C GLU A 43 6.26 17.90 36.59
N ILE A 44 6.81 16.95 37.34
CA ILE A 44 6.16 15.66 37.65
C ILE A 44 5.74 15.55 39.12
N LEU A 45 5.95 16.61 39.93
CA LEU A 45 5.55 16.63 41.34
C LEU A 45 4.14 17.15 41.50
N ASP A 46 3.47 16.70 42.58
CA ASP A 46 2.22 17.29 43.08
C ASP A 46 2.53 18.44 44.05
N GLU A 47 1.49 19.09 44.58
CA GLU A 47 1.59 20.20 45.55
C GLU A 47 2.29 19.77 46.86
N ALA A 48 2.24 18.48 47.20
CA ALA A 48 2.89 17.93 48.38
C ALA A 48 4.35 17.52 48.10
N GLY A 49 4.88 17.70 46.89
CA GLY A 49 6.24 17.36 46.49
C GLY A 49 6.46 15.89 46.17
N ASN A 50 5.42 15.07 46.03
CA ASN A 50 5.48 13.68 45.63
C ASN A 50 5.36 13.56 44.12
N ILE A 51 5.92 12.46 43.59
CA ILE A 51 5.80 12.15 42.13
C ILE A 51 4.34 11.79 41.84
N ARG A 52 3.71 12.49 40.87
CA ARG A 52 2.34 12.22 40.44
C ARG A 52 2.19 10.78 39.89
N LYS A 53 1.00 10.22 40.07
CA LYS A 53 0.66 8.90 39.54
C LYS A 53 0.92 8.84 38.03
N ARG A 54 1.46 7.73 37.55
CA ARG A 54 1.85 7.46 36.17
C ARG A 54 3.06 8.24 35.66
N CYS A 55 3.60 9.21 36.39
CA CYS A 55 4.89 9.81 36.04
C CYS A 55 6.02 8.82 36.29
N LYS A 56 7.07 8.88 35.47
CA LYS A 56 8.22 7.96 35.56
C LYS A 56 9.52 8.73 35.73
N VAL A 57 10.37 8.22 36.59
CA VAL A 57 11.75 8.70 36.74
C VAL A 57 12.68 7.57 36.36
N ILE A 58 13.66 7.86 35.50
CA ILE A 58 14.76 6.98 35.17
C ILE A 58 16.01 7.61 35.73
N LYS A 59 16.67 6.92 36.63
CA LYS A 59 17.87 7.43 37.29
C LYS A 59 19.11 7.29 36.41
N LYS A 60 20.09 8.15 36.60
CA LYS A 60 21.41 7.99 35.97
C LYS A 60 21.95 6.59 36.24
N GLY A 61 22.42 5.91 35.18
CA GLY A 61 22.92 4.54 35.24
C GLY A 61 21.84 3.47 34.94
N GLU A 62 20.55 3.81 34.97
CA GLU A 62 19.51 2.83 34.66
C GLU A 62 19.38 2.60 33.13
N VAL A 63 19.09 1.37 32.76
CA VAL A 63 18.75 1.00 31.39
C VAL A 63 17.34 1.49 31.07
N TYR A 64 17.19 2.35 30.08
CA TYR A 64 15.90 2.90 29.70
C TYR A 64 15.37 2.42 28.36
N GLU A 65 16.23 1.90 27.51
CA GLU A 65 15.86 1.33 26.23
C GLU A 65 16.72 0.09 25.93
N LYS A 66 16.06 -0.98 25.48
CA LYS A 66 16.71 -2.20 25.01
C LYS A 66 16.17 -2.53 23.63
N LYS A 67 17.00 -2.39 22.60
CA LYS A 67 16.64 -2.73 21.23
C LYS A 67 17.15 -4.11 20.90
N LEU A 68 16.24 -4.99 20.53
CA LEU A 68 16.52 -6.36 20.09
C LEU A 68 16.61 -6.47 18.56
N PHE A 69 16.07 -5.48 17.86
CA PHE A 69 15.94 -5.51 16.41
C PHE A 69 16.56 -4.28 15.76
N THR A 70 17.02 -4.43 14.54
CA THR A 70 17.46 -3.33 13.69
C THR A 70 16.30 -2.34 13.43
N THR A 71 16.60 -1.17 12.89
CA THR A 71 15.59 -0.32 12.27
C THR A 71 14.93 -1.04 11.10
N LYS A 72 13.70 -0.64 10.73
CA LYS A 72 13.01 -1.18 9.56
C LYS A 72 13.87 -0.96 8.31
N ASN A 73 13.99 -2.00 7.49
CA ASN A 73 14.71 -1.90 6.24
C ASN A 73 13.89 -1.03 5.26
N THR A 74 14.53 -0.01 4.71
CA THR A 74 13.89 0.94 3.78
C THR A 74 13.42 0.29 2.49
N ARG A 75 14.01 -0.86 2.11
CA ARG A 75 13.62 -1.63 0.93
C ARG A 75 12.12 -1.98 0.92
N PHE A 76 11.53 -2.27 2.08
CA PHE A 76 10.10 -2.59 2.20
C PHE A 76 9.18 -1.39 1.99
N LYS A 77 9.73 -0.16 1.96
CA LYS A 77 9.00 1.08 1.69
C LYS A 77 9.06 1.52 0.23
N GLN A 78 9.85 0.85 -0.59
CA GLN A 78 9.96 1.17 -2.01
C GLN A 78 8.65 0.81 -2.71
N GLU A 79 8.15 1.69 -3.59
CA GLU A 79 6.89 1.51 -4.30
C GLU A 79 6.88 0.23 -5.17
N ASP A 80 8.03 -0.13 -5.72
CA ASP A 80 8.20 -1.30 -6.58
C ASP A 80 8.43 -2.62 -5.83
N PHE A 81 8.63 -2.58 -4.50
CA PHE A 81 8.93 -3.76 -3.71
C PHE A 81 7.85 -4.84 -3.83
N LEU A 82 6.59 -4.43 -3.68
CA LEU A 82 5.47 -5.37 -3.75
C LEU A 82 5.33 -5.99 -5.14
N ASP A 83 5.55 -5.22 -6.19
CA ASP A 83 5.45 -5.71 -7.57
C ASP A 83 6.59 -6.67 -7.90
N LYS A 84 7.81 -6.40 -7.41
CA LYS A 84 8.94 -7.35 -7.48
C LYS A 84 8.66 -8.66 -6.75
N VAL A 85 8.06 -8.59 -5.55
CA VAL A 85 7.68 -9.80 -4.78
C VAL A 85 6.63 -10.61 -5.52
N LYS A 86 5.59 -9.98 -6.06
CA LYS A 86 4.55 -10.67 -6.86
C LYS A 86 5.16 -11.36 -8.06
N LEU A 87 6.01 -10.66 -8.82
CA LEU A 87 6.67 -11.21 -10.01
C LEU A 87 7.53 -12.43 -9.66
N PHE A 88 8.33 -12.32 -8.59
CA PHE A 88 9.17 -13.42 -8.11
C PHE A 88 8.31 -14.64 -7.70
N TYR A 89 7.25 -14.42 -6.92
CA TYR A 89 6.35 -15.47 -6.46
C TYR A 89 5.64 -16.15 -7.64
N THR A 90 5.13 -15.39 -8.60
CA THR A 90 4.51 -15.90 -9.81
C THR A 90 5.47 -16.77 -10.62
N ARG A 91 6.72 -16.31 -10.78
CA ARG A 91 7.77 -17.09 -11.45
C ARG A 91 8.08 -18.39 -10.71
N MET A 92 8.10 -18.38 -9.39
CA MET A 92 8.31 -19.61 -8.60
C MET A 92 7.19 -20.62 -8.84
N ILE A 93 5.93 -20.20 -8.80
CA ILE A 93 4.77 -21.07 -9.06
C ILE A 93 4.87 -21.64 -10.48
N ASN A 94 5.11 -20.79 -11.48
CA ASN A 94 5.14 -21.20 -12.87
C ASN A 94 6.25 -22.20 -13.22
N ARG A 95 7.26 -22.38 -12.38
CA ARG A 95 8.25 -23.46 -12.55
C ARG A 95 7.64 -24.86 -12.42
N TRP A 96 6.52 -24.97 -11.71
CA TRP A 96 5.84 -26.24 -11.45
C TRP A 96 4.57 -26.42 -12.30
N VAL A 97 4.20 -25.40 -13.09
CA VAL A 97 3.05 -25.44 -13.99
C VAL A 97 3.52 -25.93 -15.36
N THR A 98 3.04 -27.09 -15.76
CA THR A 98 3.42 -27.74 -17.03
C THR A 98 2.66 -27.18 -18.22
N ASP A 99 1.36 -26.90 -18.06
CA ASP A 99 0.54 -26.33 -19.14
C ASP A 99 0.68 -24.79 -19.16
N GLU A 100 0.98 -24.27 -20.33
CA GLU A 100 1.17 -22.84 -20.53
C GLU A 100 -0.11 -22.03 -20.26
N LYS A 101 -1.28 -22.61 -20.50
CA LYS A 101 -2.58 -22.01 -20.24
C LYS A 101 -2.87 -21.81 -18.76
N ASP A 102 -2.27 -22.64 -17.89
CA ASP A 102 -2.45 -22.58 -16.45
C ASP A 102 -1.42 -21.68 -15.75
N ARG A 103 -0.46 -21.14 -16.51
CA ARG A 103 0.55 -20.24 -15.95
C ARG A 103 -0.08 -18.94 -15.44
N LEU A 104 0.34 -18.55 -14.25
CA LEU A 104 -0.06 -17.29 -13.64
C LEU A 104 0.68 -16.13 -14.29
N THR A 105 -0.02 -15.01 -14.45
CA THR A 105 0.56 -13.74 -14.88
C THR A 105 0.36 -12.68 -13.82
N VAL A 106 1.35 -11.80 -13.65
CA VAL A 106 1.20 -10.62 -12.80
C VAL A 106 0.49 -9.55 -13.61
N PHE A 107 -0.51 -8.91 -13.00
CA PHE A 107 -1.22 -7.81 -13.64
C PHE A 107 -0.24 -6.68 -14.00
N ASP A 108 -0.15 -6.38 -15.29
CA ASP A 108 0.65 -5.25 -15.78
C ASP A 108 -0.17 -3.96 -15.71
N ARG A 109 0.25 -3.04 -14.85
CA ARG A 109 -0.38 -1.72 -14.71
C ARG A 109 -0.18 -0.84 -15.95
N ASN A 110 0.89 -1.06 -16.69
CA ASN A 110 1.21 -0.33 -17.91
C ASN A 110 0.55 -0.97 -19.16
N GLY A 111 0.06 -2.20 -19.03
CA GLY A 111 -0.69 -2.87 -20.08
C GLY A 111 -2.06 -2.21 -20.36
N PRO A 112 -2.83 -2.73 -21.34
CA PRO A 112 -4.07 -2.09 -21.78
C PRO A 112 -5.20 -2.12 -20.75
N TYR A 113 -5.23 -3.12 -19.89
CA TYR A 113 -6.32 -3.35 -18.93
C TYR A 113 -6.28 -2.45 -17.71
N LEU A 114 -7.43 -2.28 -17.07
CA LEU A 114 -7.61 -1.59 -15.80
C LEU A 114 -7.92 -2.59 -14.68
N ALA A 115 -7.15 -2.54 -13.58
CA ALA A 115 -7.44 -3.35 -12.41
C ALA A 115 -8.72 -2.89 -11.70
N THR A 116 -9.57 -3.83 -11.29
CA THR A 116 -10.70 -3.55 -10.40
C THR A 116 -10.22 -3.33 -8.97
N LYS A 117 -11.00 -2.59 -8.18
CA LYS A 117 -10.74 -2.34 -6.77
C LYS A 117 -11.46 -3.39 -5.92
N LYS A 118 -10.79 -3.90 -4.90
CA LYS A 118 -11.42 -4.80 -3.93
C LYS A 118 -12.47 -4.04 -3.11
N ILE A 119 -13.68 -4.60 -3.02
CA ILE A 119 -14.72 -4.11 -2.11
C ILE A 119 -14.46 -4.75 -0.74
N GLY A 120 -14.06 -3.94 0.24
CA GLY A 120 -13.84 -4.41 1.60
C GLY A 120 -15.17 -4.73 2.30
N LYS A 121 -15.14 -5.70 3.22
CA LYS A 121 -16.29 -6.02 4.08
C LYS A 121 -16.66 -4.77 4.92
N ASN A 122 -17.95 -4.40 4.93
CA ASN A 122 -18.46 -3.21 5.65
C ASN A 122 -17.86 -1.87 5.19
N ASN A 123 -17.48 -1.74 3.93
CA ASN A 123 -16.95 -0.49 3.40
C ASN A 123 -18.09 0.48 3.07
N SER A 124 -18.12 1.65 3.71
CA SER A 124 -19.12 2.70 3.46
C SER A 124 -19.14 3.24 2.01
N LYS A 125 -18.07 2.99 1.25
CA LYS A 125 -17.94 3.36 -0.17
C LYS A 125 -18.15 2.18 -1.13
N ALA A 126 -18.73 1.06 -0.67
CA ALA A 126 -18.88 -0.15 -1.47
C ALA A 126 -19.61 0.10 -2.79
N GLU A 127 -20.75 0.79 -2.76
CA GLU A 127 -21.55 1.12 -3.95
C GLU A 127 -20.76 1.97 -4.97
N GLN A 128 -19.98 2.95 -4.48
CA GLN A 128 -19.15 3.78 -5.34
C GLN A 128 -18.01 2.97 -5.98
N ILE A 129 -17.39 2.06 -5.22
CA ILE A 129 -16.34 1.17 -5.75
C ILE A 129 -16.93 0.22 -6.79
N GLU A 130 -18.15 -0.27 -6.58
CA GLU A 130 -18.83 -1.14 -7.53
C GLU A 130 -19.12 -0.43 -8.85
N LYS A 131 -19.63 0.80 -8.79
CA LYS A 131 -19.83 1.65 -10.01
C LYS A 131 -18.51 1.90 -10.75
N ASP A 132 -17.45 2.22 -10.03
CA ASP A 132 -16.11 2.41 -10.57
C ASP A 132 -15.58 1.11 -11.23
N ASN A 133 -15.82 -0.06 -10.59
CA ASN A 133 -15.43 -1.34 -11.15
C ASN A 133 -16.20 -1.71 -12.42
N ARG A 134 -17.49 -1.40 -12.51
CA ARG A 134 -18.27 -1.60 -13.74
C ARG A 134 -17.64 -0.87 -14.92
N LEU A 135 -17.31 0.41 -14.75
CA LEU A 135 -16.67 1.20 -15.81
C LEU A 135 -15.29 0.65 -16.21
N ARG A 136 -14.52 0.13 -15.24
CA ARG A 136 -13.24 -0.52 -15.53
C ARG A 136 -13.42 -1.82 -16.31
N MET A 137 -14.46 -2.58 -15.99
CA MET A 137 -14.81 -3.79 -16.73
C MET A 137 -15.33 -3.47 -18.13
N ASP A 138 -16.07 -2.36 -18.31
CA ASP A 138 -16.53 -1.89 -19.62
C ASP A 138 -15.32 -1.52 -20.49
N TRP A 139 -14.35 -0.75 -19.97
CA TRP A 139 -13.09 -0.48 -20.65
C TRP A 139 -12.36 -1.78 -21.03
N ASN A 140 -12.22 -2.73 -20.12
CA ASN A 140 -11.52 -3.98 -20.38
C ASN A 140 -12.20 -4.81 -21.48
N ARG A 141 -13.54 -4.81 -21.54
CA ARG A 141 -14.29 -5.46 -22.63
C ARG A 141 -14.06 -4.81 -23.99
N GLU A 142 -13.98 -3.49 -24.04
CA GLU A 142 -13.67 -2.78 -25.30
C GLU A 142 -12.21 -3.03 -25.71
N VAL A 143 -11.29 -3.12 -24.76
CA VAL A 143 -9.90 -3.56 -25.06
C VAL A 143 -9.88 -4.96 -25.66
N ASP A 144 -10.64 -5.93 -25.12
CA ASP A 144 -10.74 -7.28 -25.69
C ASP A 144 -11.30 -7.23 -27.12
N ARG A 145 -12.32 -6.43 -27.38
CA ARG A 145 -12.89 -6.24 -28.71
C ARG A 145 -11.89 -5.64 -29.69
N ALA A 146 -11.19 -4.58 -29.27
CA ALA A 146 -10.17 -3.94 -30.09
C ALA A 146 -9.04 -4.92 -30.46
N ILE A 147 -8.57 -5.74 -29.48
CA ILE A 147 -7.57 -6.78 -29.74
C ILE A 147 -8.08 -7.83 -30.72
N ILE A 148 -9.32 -8.28 -30.58
CA ILE A 148 -9.95 -9.25 -31.52
C ILE A 148 -10.09 -8.65 -32.92
N SER A 149 -10.33 -7.35 -33.01
CA SER A 149 -10.40 -6.58 -34.28
C SER A 149 -9.01 -6.22 -34.84
N GLU A 150 -7.95 -6.74 -34.27
CA GLU A 150 -6.55 -6.51 -34.70
C GLU A 150 -6.09 -5.04 -34.59
N VAL A 151 -6.74 -4.23 -33.73
CA VAL A 151 -6.26 -2.87 -33.46
C VAL A 151 -4.85 -2.94 -32.86
N PRO A 152 -3.89 -2.15 -33.34
CA PRO A 152 -2.52 -2.16 -32.82
C PRO A 152 -2.49 -1.87 -31.33
N MET A 153 -1.72 -2.64 -30.57
CA MET A 153 -1.59 -2.47 -29.13
C MET A 153 -1.11 -1.08 -28.73
N GLU A 154 -0.30 -0.45 -29.56
CA GLU A 154 0.21 0.91 -29.35
C GLU A 154 -0.90 1.95 -29.34
N ASP A 155 -1.90 1.80 -30.21
CA ASP A 155 -3.04 2.71 -30.28
C ASP A 155 -3.93 2.57 -29.03
N ILE A 156 -4.19 1.34 -28.60
CA ILE A 156 -4.93 1.07 -27.36
C ILE A 156 -4.22 1.69 -26.14
N LEU A 157 -2.89 1.50 -26.06
CA LEU A 157 -2.08 2.08 -24.99
C LEU A 157 -2.02 3.61 -25.08
N HIS A 158 -2.01 4.17 -26.27
CA HIS A 158 -2.07 5.62 -26.49
C HIS A 158 -3.37 6.19 -25.94
N ILE A 159 -4.53 5.63 -26.32
CA ILE A 159 -5.84 6.04 -25.81
C ILE A 159 -5.90 5.92 -24.29
N LYS A 160 -5.45 4.79 -23.72
CA LYS A 160 -5.39 4.63 -22.27
C LYS A 160 -4.60 5.74 -21.60
N ARG A 161 -3.47 6.13 -22.17
CA ARG A 161 -2.60 7.19 -21.62
C ARG A 161 -3.30 8.54 -21.67
N GLU A 162 -3.76 8.94 -22.87
CA GLU A 162 -4.31 10.27 -23.12
C GLU A 162 -5.69 10.49 -22.48
N HIS A 163 -6.56 9.47 -22.49
CA HIS A 163 -7.93 9.59 -22.02
C HIS A 163 -8.19 9.04 -20.61
N ILE A 164 -7.29 8.27 -20.04
CA ILE A 164 -7.44 7.75 -18.67
C ILE A 164 -6.29 8.20 -17.78
N THR A 165 -5.05 7.83 -18.11
CA THR A 165 -3.92 7.98 -17.17
C THR A 165 -3.60 9.44 -16.87
N GLU A 166 -3.42 10.24 -17.92
CA GLU A 166 -3.07 11.65 -17.76
C GLU A 166 -4.22 12.52 -17.23
N PRO A 167 -5.49 12.35 -17.66
CA PRO A 167 -6.62 13.05 -17.06
C PRO A 167 -6.82 12.71 -15.57
N ILE A 168 -6.63 11.44 -15.17
CA ILE A 168 -6.71 11.04 -13.76
C ILE A 168 -5.61 11.73 -12.95
N LYS A 169 -4.36 11.70 -13.42
CA LYS A 169 -3.24 12.37 -12.74
C LYS A 169 -3.52 13.86 -12.56
N ARG A 170 -3.90 14.55 -13.62
CA ARG A 170 -4.25 15.99 -13.60
C ARG A 170 -5.43 16.28 -12.67
N SER A 171 -6.45 15.42 -12.68
CA SER A 171 -7.61 15.56 -11.79
C SER A 171 -7.25 15.38 -10.32
N ILE A 172 -6.40 14.39 -9.98
CA ILE A 172 -5.94 14.17 -8.62
C ILE A 172 -5.11 15.35 -8.11
N GLN A 173 -4.19 15.85 -8.92
CA GLN A 173 -3.37 17.01 -8.57
C GLN A 173 -4.20 18.28 -8.31
N ARG A 174 -5.23 18.52 -9.12
CA ARG A 174 -6.01 19.75 -9.04
C ARG A 174 -7.14 19.73 -8.02
N TYR A 175 -7.77 18.58 -7.79
CA TYR A 175 -9.04 18.48 -7.05
C TYR A 175 -9.08 17.38 -6.00
N GLY A 176 -7.98 16.65 -5.81
CA GLY A 176 -7.97 15.45 -5.00
C GLY A 176 -8.77 14.29 -5.64
N ASN A 177 -8.93 13.21 -4.91
CA ASN A 177 -9.58 11.99 -5.40
C ASN A 177 -11.11 12.12 -5.40
N LYS A 178 -11.71 12.66 -6.48
CA LYS A 178 -13.17 12.82 -6.63
C LYS A 178 -13.77 11.74 -7.54
N PRO A 179 -14.65 10.86 -7.01
CA PRO A 179 -15.22 9.72 -7.74
C PRO A 179 -15.97 10.11 -9.02
N GLN A 180 -16.73 11.20 -9.01
CA GLN A 180 -17.56 11.65 -10.14
C GLN A 180 -16.75 12.01 -11.39
N ARG A 181 -15.53 12.49 -11.21
CA ARG A 181 -14.65 12.82 -12.33
C ARG A 181 -14.04 11.57 -12.96
N LEU A 182 -13.77 10.55 -12.17
CA LEU A 182 -13.29 9.27 -12.68
C LEU A 182 -14.33 8.63 -13.62
N THR A 183 -15.61 8.69 -13.28
CA THR A 183 -16.70 8.19 -14.12
C THR A 183 -16.70 8.88 -15.50
N LEU A 184 -16.59 10.20 -15.52
CA LEU A 184 -16.56 10.96 -16.79
C LEU A 184 -15.33 10.59 -17.64
N ILE A 185 -14.16 10.52 -17.03
CA ILE A 185 -12.90 10.16 -17.69
C ILE A 185 -13.00 8.77 -18.33
N LEU A 186 -13.50 7.77 -17.60
CA LEU A 186 -13.62 6.40 -18.10
C LEU A 186 -14.66 6.29 -19.23
N ASN A 187 -15.80 6.98 -19.13
CA ASN A 187 -16.80 6.97 -20.19
C ASN A 187 -16.25 7.58 -21.49
N MET A 188 -15.55 8.71 -21.41
CA MET A 188 -14.91 9.32 -22.59
C MET A 188 -13.89 8.38 -23.22
N ALA A 189 -13.05 7.73 -22.41
CA ALA A 189 -12.04 6.81 -22.91
C ALA A 189 -12.64 5.58 -23.62
N VAL A 190 -13.74 5.03 -23.09
CA VAL A 190 -14.47 3.93 -23.74
C VAL A 190 -15.02 4.39 -25.09
N THR A 191 -15.59 5.59 -25.18
CA THR A 191 -16.10 6.14 -26.44
C THR A 191 -14.99 6.27 -27.49
N GLU A 192 -13.83 6.78 -27.11
CA GLU A 192 -12.68 6.92 -28.02
C GLU A 192 -12.17 5.54 -28.50
N LEU A 193 -12.11 4.55 -27.60
CA LEU A 193 -11.68 3.22 -27.97
C LEU A 193 -12.64 2.51 -28.94
N VAL A 194 -13.95 2.77 -28.82
CA VAL A 194 -14.98 2.22 -29.72
C VAL A 194 -14.90 2.83 -31.12
N LEU A 195 -14.34 4.03 -31.25
CA LEU A 195 -14.21 4.72 -32.54
C LEU A 195 -12.98 4.28 -33.35
N LEU A 196 -12.09 3.49 -32.76
CA LEU A 196 -10.97 2.85 -33.48
C LEU A 196 -11.42 1.64 -34.29
#